data_30228fa9377e3f2e174e8cee582fc484
#
_entry.id   30228fa9377e3f2e174e8cee582fc484
#
_cell.length_a   1.000
_cell.length_b   1.000
_cell.length_c   1.000
_cell.angle_alpha   90.00
_cell.angle_beta   90.00
_cell.angle_gamma   90.00
#
_symmetry.space_group_name_H-M   'P 1'
#
loop_
_entity.id
_entity.type
_entity.pdbx_description
1 polymer ?
#
loop_
_entity_poly.entity_id
_entity_poly.type
_entity_poly.pdbx_seq_one_letter_code
_entity_poly.pdbx_strand_id
1 'polypeptide(L)'
;MSYTRVDYEDVEPVGGGLRFLREPLGCEQLGISVLNCEPGWSGKRHDHGDQQQEEVYVLVEGAATITVDDEAVSLEAGEAIRVAADSERQIHNGDAPSQFVIAGAP
;
A
#
# COMPACT_ATOMS: atom_id res chain seq x y z
N MET A 1 15.79 -14.97 18.51
CA MET A 1 16.24 -14.26 17.30
C MET A 1 15.71 -12.84 17.34
N SER A 2 16.57 -11.85 17.17
CA SER A 2 16.17 -10.45 17.28
C SER A 2 15.68 -9.84 15.98
N TYR A 3 15.77 -10.55 14.86
CA TYR A 3 15.30 -10.03 13.58
C TYR A 3 14.86 -11.16 12.65
N THR A 4 14.05 -10.77 11.66
CA THR A 4 13.63 -11.63 10.55
C THR A 4 13.77 -10.80 9.28
N ARG A 5 14.26 -11.39 8.20
CA ARG A 5 14.31 -10.70 6.92
C ARG A 5 13.65 -11.55 5.83
N VAL A 6 13.06 -10.88 4.85
CA VAL A 6 12.44 -11.53 3.71
C VAL A 6 12.65 -10.67 2.47
N ASP A 7 12.80 -11.33 1.33
CA ASP A 7 12.76 -10.64 0.04
C ASP A 7 11.29 -10.62 -0.40
N TYR A 8 10.74 -9.43 -0.68
CA TYR A 8 9.34 -9.35 -1.05
C TYR A 8 9.02 -10.12 -2.33
N GLU A 9 10.00 -10.30 -3.20
CA GLU A 9 9.79 -11.05 -4.44
C GLU A 9 9.54 -12.54 -4.20
N ASP A 10 9.94 -13.05 -3.03
CA ASP A 10 9.67 -14.44 -2.64
C ASP A 10 8.29 -14.63 -2.01
N VAL A 11 7.55 -13.54 -1.81
CA VAL A 11 6.21 -13.59 -1.21
C VAL A 11 5.17 -13.65 -2.33
N GLU A 12 4.22 -14.57 -2.20
CA GLU A 12 3.17 -14.77 -3.19
C GLU A 12 2.30 -13.52 -3.31
N PRO A 13 2.15 -12.92 -4.51
CA PRO A 13 1.30 -11.74 -4.68
C PRO A 13 -0.18 -12.10 -4.67
N VAL A 14 -1.00 -11.16 -4.21
CA VAL A 14 -2.46 -11.24 -4.30
C VAL A 14 -2.97 -10.00 -5.02
N GLY A 15 -4.16 -10.09 -5.62
CA GLY A 15 -4.80 -8.94 -6.24
C GLY A 15 -3.96 -8.25 -7.32
N GLY A 16 -3.14 -9.01 -8.02
CA GLY A 16 -2.26 -8.49 -9.05
C GLY A 16 -0.82 -8.33 -8.57
N GLY A 17 -0.52 -7.33 -7.78
CA GLY A 17 0.86 -7.06 -7.38
C GLY A 17 1.06 -6.76 -5.91
N LEU A 18 0.10 -7.08 -5.05
CA LEU A 18 0.17 -6.80 -3.63
C LEU A 18 0.79 -7.97 -2.87
N ARG A 19 1.87 -7.70 -2.17
CA ARG A 19 2.57 -8.71 -1.37
C ARG A 19 2.55 -8.29 0.09
N PHE A 20 1.90 -9.09 0.93
CA PHE A 20 1.80 -8.84 2.37
C PHE A 20 3.03 -9.40 3.07
N LEU A 21 3.75 -8.55 3.81
CA LEU A 21 4.98 -8.94 4.49
C LEU A 21 4.80 -9.20 5.98
N ARG A 22 3.64 -8.89 6.53
CA ARG A 22 3.41 -9.01 7.98
C ARG A 22 3.68 -10.42 8.49
N GLU A 23 3.06 -11.42 7.88
CA GLU A 23 3.23 -12.82 8.33
C GLU A 23 4.63 -13.35 8.10
N PRO A 24 5.21 -13.23 6.88
CA PRO A 24 6.58 -13.71 6.68
C PRO A 24 7.59 -13.07 7.61
N LEU A 25 7.40 -11.80 8.00
CA LEU A 25 8.28 -11.11 8.91
C LEU A 25 7.96 -11.39 10.39
N GLY A 26 6.77 -11.92 10.68
CA GLY A 26 6.34 -12.17 12.05
C GLY A 26 5.98 -10.91 12.82
N CYS A 27 5.50 -9.87 12.13
CA CYS A 27 5.08 -8.63 12.80
C CYS A 27 3.80 -8.86 13.59
N GLU A 28 3.76 -8.36 14.81
CA GLU A 28 2.59 -8.53 15.68
C GLU A 28 1.55 -7.43 15.47
N GLN A 29 1.98 -6.21 15.25
CA GLN A 29 1.05 -5.07 15.13
C GLN A 29 1.17 -4.34 13.81
N LEU A 30 2.38 -4.23 13.28
CA LEU A 30 2.62 -3.49 12.05
C LEU A 30 2.21 -4.33 10.84
N GLY A 31 1.32 -3.78 10.03
CA GLY A 31 1.07 -4.29 8.69
C GLY A 31 2.00 -3.59 7.73
N ILE A 32 2.67 -4.35 6.86
CA ILE A 32 3.53 -3.78 5.83
C ILE A 32 3.38 -4.59 4.55
N SER A 33 3.32 -3.88 3.42
CA SER A 33 3.10 -4.48 2.12
C SER A 33 3.92 -3.77 1.06
N VAL A 34 4.25 -4.50 0.00
CA VAL A 34 4.80 -3.92 -1.22
C VAL A 34 3.76 -4.13 -2.32
N LEU A 35 3.40 -3.05 -2.99
CA LEU A 35 2.41 -3.09 -4.07
C LEU A 35 3.07 -2.66 -5.37
N ASN A 36 3.13 -3.57 -6.33
CA ASN A 36 3.57 -3.27 -7.68
C ASN A 36 2.35 -3.10 -8.57
N CYS A 37 2.21 -1.93 -9.17
CA CYS A 37 1.07 -1.59 -10.01
C CYS A 37 1.47 -1.63 -11.47
N GLU A 38 0.72 -2.38 -12.27
CA GLU A 38 0.86 -2.37 -13.73
C GLU A 38 0.24 -1.10 -14.29
N PRO A 39 0.62 -0.70 -15.52
CA PRO A 39 -0.02 0.44 -16.18
C PRO A 39 -1.53 0.27 -16.24
N GLY A 40 -2.25 1.32 -15.83
CA GLY A 40 -3.72 1.34 -15.86
C GLY A 40 -4.41 0.59 -14.75
N TRP A 41 -3.67 0.00 -13.81
CA TRP A 41 -4.26 -0.75 -12.71
C TRP A 41 -4.99 0.16 -11.73
N SER A 42 -6.14 -0.31 -11.26
CA SER A 42 -6.87 0.35 -10.17
C SER A 42 -7.19 -0.67 -9.09
N GLY A 43 -7.00 -0.28 -7.85
CA GLY A 43 -7.32 -1.11 -6.70
C GLY A 43 -8.79 -1.01 -6.33
N LYS A 44 -9.18 -1.75 -5.30
CA LYS A 44 -10.53 -1.67 -4.75
C LYS A 44 -10.66 -0.45 -3.85
N ARG A 45 -11.82 0.18 -3.91
CA ARG A 45 -12.21 1.21 -2.95
C ARG A 45 -12.47 0.52 -1.60
N HIS A 46 -11.81 0.97 -0.54
CA HIS A 46 -11.94 0.34 0.77
C HIS A 46 -11.57 1.30 1.89
N ASP A 47 -11.89 0.91 3.12
CA ASP A 47 -11.42 1.57 4.34
C ASP A 47 -11.00 0.52 5.36
N HIS A 48 -10.42 0.99 6.46
CA HIS A 48 -9.99 0.14 7.57
C HIS A 48 -10.65 0.54 8.90
N GLY A 49 -11.84 1.10 8.83
CA GLY A 49 -12.59 1.55 10.00
C GLY A 49 -12.81 0.45 11.02
N ASP A 50 -13.14 -0.76 10.56
CA ASP A 50 -13.39 -1.90 11.44
C ASP A 50 -12.14 -2.30 12.24
N GLN A 51 -10.97 -2.10 11.67
CA GLN A 51 -9.69 -2.46 12.29
C GLN A 51 -9.06 -1.28 13.01
N GLN A 52 -9.62 -0.09 12.86
CA GLN A 52 -9.08 1.17 13.40
C GLN A 52 -7.61 1.34 13.04
N GLN A 53 -7.26 0.97 11.81
CA GLN A 53 -5.89 0.94 11.35
C GLN A 53 -5.64 2.11 10.40
N GLU A 54 -4.75 3.01 10.82
CA GLU A 54 -4.27 4.04 9.89
C GLU A 54 -3.22 3.45 8.96
N GLU A 55 -3.08 4.00 7.79
CA GLU A 55 -2.08 3.56 6.81
C GLU A 55 -1.29 4.73 6.26
N VAL A 56 -0.02 4.45 5.92
CA VAL A 56 0.83 5.35 5.17
C VAL A 56 1.19 4.65 3.87
N TYR A 57 0.99 5.35 2.77
CA TYR A 57 1.36 4.90 1.43
C TYR A 57 2.56 5.70 0.99
N VAL A 58 3.67 5.03 0.73
CA VAL A 58 4.88 5.69 0.21
C VAL A 58 5.04 5.26 -1.24
N LEU A 59 5.00 6.22 -2.17
CA LEU A 59 5.26 5.93 -3.57
C LEU A 59 6.77 5.97 -3.79
N VAL A 60 7.35 4.82 -4.07
CA VAL A 60 8.81 4.71 -4.22
C VAL A 60 9.25 4.74 -5.67
N GLU A 61 8.36 4.44 -6.61
CA GLU A 61 8.67 4.45 -8.04
C GLU A 61 7.43 4.81 -8.84
N GLY A 62 7.60 5.60 -9.89
CA GLY A 62 6.51 5.96 -10.79
C GLY A 62 5.68 7.14 -10.32
N ALA A 63 4.46 7.23 -10.78
CA ALA A 63 3.48 8.24 -10.41
C ALA A 63 2.10 7.59 -10.36
N ALA A 64 1.29 7.98 -9.39
CA ALA A 64 -0.04 7.41 -9.21
C ALA A 64 -0.95 8.40 -8.50
N THR A 65 -2.25 8.09 -8.47
CA THR A 65 -3.25 8.89 -7.78
C THR A 65 -3.91 8.03 -6.71
N ILE A 66 -4.12 8.60 -5.52
CA ILE A 66 -4.95 7.98 -4.50
C ILE A 66 -6.15 8.88 -4.28
N THR A 67 -7.35 8.32 -4.47
CA THR A 67 -8.58 9.03 -4.14
C THR A 67 -8.93 8.72 -2.68
N VAL A 68 -9.05 9.75 -1.87
CA VAL A 68 -9.38 9.64 -0.44
C VAL A 68 -10.65 10.45 -0.21
N ASP A 69 -11.72 9.78 0.20
CA ASP A 69 -13.04 10.42 0.44
C ASP A 69 -13.44 11.34 -0.72
N ASP A 70 -13.34 10.81 -1.94
CA ASP A 70 -13.68 11.51 -3.19
C ASP A 70 -12.73 12.63 -3.61
N GLU A 71 -11.63 12.83 -2.89
CA GLU A 71 -10.59 13.77 -3.28
C GLU A 71 -9.43 13.03 -3.94
N ALA A 72 -9.11 13.39 -5.18
CA ALA A 72 -8.00 12.78 -5.91
C ALA A 72 -6.69 13.48 -5.52
N VAL A 73 -5.73 12.69 -5.02
CA VAL A 73 -4.42 13.17 -4.62
C VAL A 73 -3.37 12.53 -5.52
N SER A 74 -2.69 13.35 -6.32
CA SER A 74 -1.62 12.88 -7.21
C SER A 74 -0.31 12.79 -6.44
N LEU A 75 0.40 11.67 -6.62
CA LEU A 75 1.67 11.44 -5.96
C LEU A 75 2.76 11.18 -7.00
N GLU A 76 3.95 11.68 -6.69
CA GLU A 76 5.19 11.38 -7.41
C GLU A 76 6.12 10.56 -6.53
N ALA A 77 7.07 9.88 -7.14
CA ALA A 77 8.05 9.06 -6.42
C ALA A 77 8.73 9.86 -5.32
N GLY A 78 8.78 9.28 -4.14
CA GLY A 78 9.33 9.92 -2.94
C GLY A 78 8.27 10.55 -2.04
N GLU A 79 7.05 10.71 -2.51
CA GLU A 79 5.98 11.28 -1.70
C GLU A 79 5.23 10.21 -0.92
N ALA A 80 4.70 10.61 0.23
CA ALA A 80 3.93 9.73 1.11
C ALA A 80 2.64 10.42 1.54
N ILE A 81 1.60 9.62 1.75
CA ILE A 81 0.32 10.10 2.23
C ILE A 81 -0.15 9.21 3.39
N ARG A 82 -0.63 9.84 4.47
CA ARG A 82 -1.28 9.13 5.57
C ARG A 82 -2.78 9.16 5.33
N VAL A 83 -3.43 8.01 5.48
CA VAL A 83 -4.88 7.89 5.34
C VAL A 83 -5.46 7.39 6.66
N ALA A 84 -6.43 8.12 7.20
CA ALA A 84 -7.11 7.73 8.43
C ALA A 84 -7.87 6.42 8.24
N ALA A 85 -8.06 5.67 9.33
CA ALA A 85 -8.66 4.34 9.28
C ALA A 85 -10.03 4.32 8.61
N ASP A 86 -10.86 5.31 8.92
CA ASP A 86 -12.25 5.36 8.45
C ASP A 86 -12.44 6.10 7.12
N SER A 87 -11.38 6.65 6.56
CA SER A 87 -11.45 7.27 5.23
C SER A 87 -11.43 6.21 4.15
N GLU A 88 -12.29 6.35 3.17
CA GLU A 88 -12.33 5.47 2.02
C GLU A 88 -11.22 5.86 1.05
N ARG A 89 -10.49 4.87 0.52
CA ARG A 89 -9.39 5.14 -0.39
C ARG A 89 -9.38 4.17 -1.57
N GLN A 90 -8.80 4.62 -2.67
CA GLN A 90 -8.62 3.81 -3.86
C GLN A 90 -7.39 4.30 -4.62
N ILE A 91 -6.54 3.37 -5.04
CA ILE A 91 -5.36 3.67 -5.84
C ILE A 91 -5.72 3.56 -7.32
N HIS A 92 -5.25 4.53 -8.11
CA HIS A 92 -5.33 4.50 -9.56
C HIS A 92 -3.92 4.71 -10.12
N ASN A 93 -3.41 3.71 -10.83
CA ASN A 93 -2.11 3.85 -11.47
C ASN A 93 -2.26 4.49 -12.85
N GLY A 94 -1.22 5.21 -13.27
CA GLY A 94 -1.16 5.84 -14.57
C GLY A 94 -0.63 4.91 -15.66
N ASP A 95 0.03 5.49 -16.66
CA ASP A 95 0.42 4.79 -17.90
C ASP A 95 1.72 4.01 -17.75
N ALA A 96 2.44 4.13 -16.65
CA ALA A 96 3.70 3.45 -16.41
C ALA A 96 3.64 2.66 -15.11
N PRO A 97 4.50 1.65 -14.93
CA PRO A 97 4.54 0.91 -13.67
C PRO A 97 4.85 1.80 -12.48
N SER A 98 4.28 1.48 -11.33
CA SER A 98 4.58 2.17 -10.08
C SER A 98 4.74 1.16 -8.96
N GLN A 99 5.35 1.61 -7.85
CA GLN A 99 5.53 0.78 -6.67
C GLN A 99 5.26 1.59 -5.41
N PHE A 100 4.45 1.01 -4.54
CA PHE A 100 4.18 1.54 -3.21
C PHE A 100 4.76 0.64 -2.13
N VAL A 101 5.19 1.25 -1.04
CA VAL A 101 5.34 0.58 0.26
C VAL A 101 4.22 1.10 1.14
N ILE A 102 3.48 0.19 1.75
CA ILE A 102 2.30 0.52 2.55
C ILE A 102 2.52 0.00 3.96
N ALA A 103 2.39 0.88 4.94
CA ALA A 103 2.51 0.53 6.35
C ALA A 103 1.25 0.93 7.09
N GLY A 104 0.76 0.04 7.95
CA GLY A 104 -0.44 0.30 8.72
C GLY A 104 -0.35 -0.25 10.13
N ALA A 105 -1.01 0.43 11.07
CA ALA A 105 -1.06 0.04 12.47
C ALA A 105 -2.29 0.64 13.15
N PRO A 106 -2.81 -0.03 14.20
CA PRO A 106 -3.92 0.51 14.99
C PRO A 106 -3.55 1.81 15.70
#